data_97d908ef3ca4e3521e2da35e10891f2d
#
_entry.id   97d908ef3ca4e3521e2da35e10891f2d
#
_cell.length_a   1.000
_cell.length_b   1.000
_cell.length_c   1.000
_cell.angle_alpha   90.00
_cell.angle_beta   90.00
_cell.angle_gamma   90.00
#
_symmetry.space_group_name_H-M   'P 1'
#
loop_
_entity.id
_entity.type
_entity.pdbx_description
1 polymer ?
#
loop_
_entity_poly.entity_id
_entity_poly.type
_entity_poly.pdbx_seq_one_letter_code
_entity_poly.pdbx_strand_id
1 'polypeptide(L)'
;MNKCFIIALPEEVENVKEINEIPVFYSNVGKLNSAILTNDLINRGFTELINIGSCGSKKHKVGELLKIGRVFEDIDVTPIFDYGLTSKIKETKSILIDETSEISCFSTDYFYDHNQENKYSKYYIDSINNYSVFDMECYAQAKICKINNIKYSSYKWVSDDGSFENWMENCKIGFNKFITTYKFEL
;
A
#
# COMPACT_ATOMS: atom_id res chain seq x y z
N MET A 1 15.15 17.48 4.99
CA MET A 1 14.66 16.09 5.22
C MET A 1 14.77 15.37 3.88
N ASN A 2 15.42 14.19 3.83
CA ASN A 2 15.61 13.47 2.55
C ASN A 2 14.38 12.60 2.27
N LYS A 3 13.50 13.07 1.37
CA LYS A 3 12.21 12.44 1.06
C LYS A 3 12.27 11.72 -0.28
N CYS A 4 11.49 10.65 -0.45
CA CYS A 4 11.23 10.06 -1.78
C CYS A 4 9.83 9.49 -1.87
N PHE A 5 9.35 9.34 -3.10
CA PHE A 5 8.16 8.57 -3.43
C PHE A 5 8.53 7.13 -3.76
N ILE A 6 7.69 6.19 -3.33
CA ILE A 6 7.73 4.79 -3.74
C ILE A 6 6.40 4.47 -4.41
N ILE A 7 6.49 3.90 -5.61
CA ILE A 7 5.35 3.53 -6.45
C ILE A 7 5.58 2.11 -6.94
N ALA A 8 4.53 1.32 -7.12
CA ALA A 8 4.69 -0.04 -7.59
C ALA A 8 5.12 -0.05 -9.08
N LEU A 9 4.36 0.59 -9.94
CA LEU A 9 4.55 0.52 -11.38
C LEU A 9 4.63 1.92 -12.03
N PRO A 10 5.49 2.09 -13.05
CA PRO A 10 5.59 3.34 -13.80
C PRO A 10 4.27 3.78 -14.44
N GLU A 11 3.44 2.82 -14.84
CA GLU A 11 2.14 3.04 -15.49
C GLU A 11 1.16 3.81 -14.62
N GLU A 12 1.28 3.73 -13.30
CA GLU A 12 0.39 4.43 -12.36
C GLU A 12 0.60 5.95 -12.36
N VAL A 13 1.79 6.40 -12.76
CA VAL A 13 2.21 7.82 -12.66
C VAL A 13 2.94 8.32 -13.92
N GLU A 14 2.66 7.73 -15.07
CA GLU A 14 3.22 8.15 -16.36
C GLU A 14 4.76 8.13 -16.43
N ASN A 15 5.38 7.22 -15.67
CA ASN A 15 6.84 7.00 -15.64
C ASN A 15 7.65 8.25 -15.24
N VAL A 16 7.10 9.09 -14.35
CA VAL A 16 7.83 10.27 -13.85
C VAL A 16 9.01 9.87 -12.98
N LYS A 17 10.08 10.64 -12.99
CA LYS A 17 11.28 10.40 -12.16
C LYS A 17 11.30 11.25 -10.90
N GLU A 18 10.49 12.28 -10.86
CA GLU A 18 10.35 13.19 -9.73
C GLU A 18 8.96 13.82 -9.69
N ILE A 19 8.50 14.19 -8.52
CA ILE A 19 7.27 14.96 -8.29
C ILE A 19 7.65 16.12 -7.38
N ASN A 20 7.54 17.36 -7.87
CA ASN A 20 7.95 18.56 -7.15
C ASN A 20 9.37 18.45 -6.54
N GLU A 21 10.34 18.08 -7.37
CA GLU A 21 11.76 17.89 -7.03
C GLU A 21 12.04 16.73 -6.03
N ILE A 22 11.03 15.96 -5.64
CA ILE A 22 11.19 14.77 -4.81
C ILE A 22 11.33 13.55 -5.73
N PRO A 23 12.40 12.74 -5.60
CA PRO A 23 12.65 11.62 -6.49
C PRO A 23 11.61 10.51 -6.31
N VAL A 24 11.30 9.83 -7.41
CA VAL A 24 10.39 8.69 -7.51
C VAL A 24 11.18 7.40 -7.75
N PHE A 25 10.84 6.35 -7.01
CA PHE A 25 11.39 5.01 -7.17
C PHE A 25 10.29 3.98 -7.37
N TYR A 26 10.53 3.03 -8.26
CA TYR A 26 9.59 1.98 -8.62
C TYR A 26 9.99 0.64 -8.02
N SER A 27 9.10 0.06 -7.20
CA SER A 27 9.40 -1.19 -6.49
C SER A 27 9.14 -2.45 -7.29
N ASN A 28 8.37 -2.38 -8.35
CA ASN A 28 7.58 -3.47 -8.88
C ASN A 28 6.50 -3.96 -7.90
N VAL A 29 5.62 -4.85 -8.39
CA VAL A 29 4.47 -5.35 -7.64
C VAL A 29 4.89 -6.32 -6.54
N GLY A 30 4.18 -6.29 -5.43
CA GLY A 30 4.24 -7.27 -4.35
C GLY A 30 5.09 -6.86 -3.14
N LYS A 31 4.75 -7.47 -2.00
CA LYS A 31 5.36 -7.15 -0.70
C LYS A 31 6.87 -7.32 -0.67
N LEU A 32 7.38 -8.39 -1.28
CA LEU A 32 8.82 -8.67 -1.26
C LEU A 32 9.62 -7.60 -2.02
N ASN A 33 9.20 -7.26 -3.24
CA ASN A 33 9.87 -6.26 -4.06
C ASN A 33 9.86 -4.89 -3.37
N SER A 34 8.71 -4.52 -2.81
CA SER A 34 8.57 -3.24 -2.12
C SER A 34 9.38 -3.18 -0.82
N ALA A 35 9.50 -4.29 -0.08
CA ALA A 35 10.35 -4.38 1.11
C ALA A 35 11.84 -4.19 0.76
N ILE A 36 12.31 -4.85 -0.30
CA ILE A 36 13.71 -4.75 -0.78
C ILE A 36 14.03 -3.31 -1.15
N LEU A 37 13.20 -2.67 -1.97
CA LEU A 37 13.42 -1.27 -2.35
C LEU A 37 13.37 -0.33 -1.14
N THR A 38 12.38 -0.50 -0.26
CA THR A 38 12.25 0.34 0.95
C THR A 38 13.52 0.27 1.80
N ASN A 39 14.04 -0.93 2.03
CA ASN A 39 15.28 -1.11 2.79
C ASN A 39 16.50 -0.47 2.07
N ASP A 40 16.61 -0.61 0.76
CA ASP A 40 17.67 0.04 -0.03
C ASP A 40 17.61 1.56 0.09
N LEU A 41 16.44 2.16 -0.04
CA LEU A 41 16.26 3.61 0.08
C LEU A 41 16.64 4.13 1.46
N ILE A 42 16.29 3.41 2.53
CA ILE A 42 16.72 3.75 3.89
C ILE A 42 18.24 3.71 4.01
N ASN A 43 18.89 2.68 3.47
CA ASN A 43 20.35 2.56 3.47
C ASN A 43 21.03 3.67 2.64
N ARG A 44 20.35 4.22 1.65
CA ARG A 44 20.80 5.39 0.86
C ARG A 44 20.56 6.73 1.58
N GLY A 45 20.00 6.72 2.79
CA GLY A 45 19.84 7.88 3.64
C GLY A 45 18.52 8.64 3.48
N PHE A 46 17.50 8.04 2.88
CA PHE A 46 16.15 8.61 2.89
C PHE A 46 15.54 8.47 4.29
N THR A 47 14.92 9.55 4.78
CA THR A 47 14.35 9.64 6.14
C THR A 47 12.84 9.82 6.15
N GLU A 48 12.23 10.01 4.98
CA GLU A 48 10.78 10.05 4.80
C GLU A 48 10.42 9.36 3.47
N LEU A 49 9.59 8.35 3.55
CA LEU A 49 9.12 7.58 2.41
C LEU A 49 7.61 7.77 2.24
N ILE A 50 7.20 8.11 1.03
CA ILE A 50 5.80 8.39 0.69
C ILE A 50 5.37 7.39 -0.37
N ASN A 51 4.51 6.47 -0.01
CA ASN A 51 3.89 5.56 -0.97
C ASN A 51 2.72 6.26 -1.66
N ILE A 52 2.68 6.19 -2.98
CA ILE A 52 1.52 6.56 -3.78
C ILE A 52 1.25 5.48 -4.81
N GLY A 53 0.00 5.35 -5.25
CA GLY A 53 -0.37 4.38 -6.28
C GLY A 53 -1.84 4.02 -6.26
N SER A 54 -2.21 3.12 -7.15
CA SER A 54 -3.56 2.58 -7.25
C SER A 54 -3.87 1.57 -6.14
N CYS A 55 -5.14 1.33 -5.90
CA CYS A 55 -5.64 0.28 -5.01
C CYS A 55 -7.02 -0.18 -5.48
N GLY A 56 -7.39 -1.40 -5.13
CA GLY A 56 -8.76 -1.88 -5.27
C GLY A 56 -9.61 -1.53 -4.05
N SER A 57 -10.93 -1.41 -4.26
CA SER A 57 -11.89 -1.20 -3.17
C SER A 57 -13.29 -1.69 -3.54
N LYS A 58 -13.96 -2.32 -2.57
CA LYS A 58 -15.41 -2.59 -2.64
C LYS A 58 -16.27 -1.53 -1.92
N LYS A 59 -15.64 -0.56 -1.28
CA LYS A 59 -16.31 0.46 -0.45
C LYS A 59 -16.22 1.87 -0.98
N HIS A 60 -15.16 2.16 -1.72
CA HIS A 60 -14.86 3.48 -2.27
C HIS A 60 -14.97 3.48 -3.78
N LYS A 61 -15.28 4.63 -4.36
CA LYS A 61 -15.49 4.78 -5.81
C LYS A 61 -14.18 4.95 -6.55
N VAL A 62 -14.12 4.47 -7.78
CA VAL A 62 -13.01 4.72 -8.71
C VAL A 62 -12.73 6.23 -8.81
N GLY A 63 -11.45 6.61 -8.72
CA GLY A 63 -10.97 7.99 -8.70
C GLY A 63 -11.00 8.68 -7.31
N GLU A 64 -11.48 8.02 -6.26
CA GLU A 64 -11.34 8.52 -4.89
C GLU A 64 -9.87 8.48 -4.47
N LEU A 65 -9.36 9.60 -3.96
CA LEU A 65 -8.01 9.69 -3.38
C LEU A 65 -8.12 9.59 -1.86
N LEU A 66 -7.40 8.64 -1.29
CA LEU A 66 -7.48 8.25 0.11
C LEU A 66 -6.10 8.31 0.77
N LYS A 67 -6.02 8.88 1.97
CA LYS A 67 -4.84 8.78 2.84
C LYS A 67 -5.01 7.55 3.73
N ILE A 68 -4.03 6.66 3.74
CA ILE A 68 -4.10 5.43 4.52
C ILE A 68 -3.74 5.71 5.98
N GLY A 69 -4.62 5.29 6.90
CA GLY A 69 -4.40 5.41 8.34
C GLY A 69 -3.73 4.17 8.93
N ARG A 70 -4.17 2.99 8.50
CA ARG A 70 -3.69 1.71 9.04
C ARG A 70 -3.55 0.67 7.94
N VAL A 71 -2.46 -0.10 8.01
CA VAL A 71 -2.19 -1.19 7.07
C VAL A 71 -2.26 -2.55 7.76
N PHE A 72 -2.70 -3.56 7.01
CA PHE A 72 -2.90 -4.94 7.47
C PHE A 72 -2.23 -5.92 6.52
N GLU A 73 -1.77 -7.05 7.07
CA GLU A 73 -1.13 -8.11 6.30
C GLU A 73 -2.11 -9.28 6.07
N ASP A 74 -1.95 -9.99 4.95
CA ASP A 74 -2.76 -11.15 4.55
C ASP A 74 -2.31 -12.49 5.16
N ILE A 75 -1.39 -12.47 6.13
CA ILE A 75 -0.96 -13.69 6.80
C ILE A 75 -2.05 -14.20 7.74
N ASP A 76 -2.59 -15.38 7.46
CA ASP A 76 -3.42 -16.15 8.37
C ASP A 76 -2.64 -17.34 8.92
N VAL A 77 -2.01 -17.15 10.07
CA VAL A 77 -1.32 -18.23 10.82
C VAL A 77 -2.15 -18.76 11.98
N THR A 78 -3.39 -18.32 12.13
CA THR A 78 -4.31 -18.72 13.21
C THR A 78 -4.53 -20.25 13.29
N PRO A 79 -4.56 -21.02 12.20
CA PRO A 79 -4.69 -22.48 12.29
C PRO A 79 -3.48 -23.19 12.89
N ILE A 80 -2.31 -22.55 12.92
CA ILE A 80 -1.03 -23.17 13.30
C ILE A 80 -0.47 -22.54 14.58
N PHE A 81 -0.63 -21.24 14.72
CA PHE A 81 -0.10 -20.48 15.86
C PHE A 81 -1.20 -19.57 16.44
N ASP A 82 -1.49 -19.74 17.71
CA ASP A 82 -2.19 -18.71 18.44
C ASP A 82 -1.28 -17.46 18.50
N TYR A 83 -1.76 -16.34 18.03
CA TYR A 83 -1.00 -15.07 17.98
C TYR A 83 -0.45 -14.58 19.35
N GLY A 84 -0.68 -15.33 20.42
CA GLY A 84 -0.14 -15.12 21.75
C GLY A 84 1.01 -16.02 22.15
N LEU A 85 1.28 -17.11 21.43
CA LEU A 85 2.21 -18.17 21.88
C LEU A 85 3.69 -17.88 21.62
N THR A 86 4.02 -17.01 20.66
CA THR A 86 5.41 -16.60 20.48
C THR A 86 5.64 -15.22 21.05
N SER A 87 5.92 -15.16 22.35
CA SER A 87 6.21 -13.93 23.06
C SER A 87 7.33 -13.07 22.50
N LYS A 88 8.07 -13.58 21.51
CA LYS A 88 9.15 -12.86 20.81
C LYS A 88 8.75 -12.28 19.47
N ILE A 89 7.64 -12.70 18.88
CA ILE A 89 7.12 -12.16 17.62
C ILE A 89 5.69 -11.68 17.87
N LYS A 90 5.54 -10.63 18.65
CA LYS A 90 4.32 -9.82 18.63
C LYS A 90 4.30 -9.05 17.31
N GLU A 91 4.23 -9.76 16.21
CA GLU A 91 3.96 -9.14 14.93
C GLU A 91 2.49 -8.74 14.95
N THR A 92 2.28 -7.47 15.07
CA THR A 92 0.94 -6.90 14.94
C THR A 92 0.50 -7.13 13.50
N LYS A 93 -0.65 -7.79 13.31
CA LYS A 93 -1.32 -7.91 11.98
C LYS A 93 -1.53 -6.54 11.32
N SER A 94 -1.32 -5.46 12.05
CA SER A 94 -1.56 -4.10 11.56
C SER A 94 -0.52 -3.11 12.05
N ILE A 95 -0.29 -2.08 11.24
CA ILE A 95 0.58 -0.96 11.56
C ILE A 95 -0.24 0.32 11.40
N LEU A 96 -0.31 1.13 12.44
CA LEU A 96 -0.85 2.48 12.39
C LEU A 96 0.22 3.38 11.75
N ILE A 97 -0.14 4.08 10.69
CA ILE A 97 0.76 5.00 9.96
C ILE A 97 0.26 6.45 10.01
N ASP A 98 -1.02 6.67 10.24
CA ASP A 98 -1.61 7.99 10.42
C ASP A 98 -2.84 7.91 11.33
N GLU A 99 -2.81 8.62 12.46
CA GLU A 99 -3.92 8.65 13.44
C GLU A 99 -5.10 9.51 12.97
N THR A 100 -4.89 10.37 11.96
CA THR A 100 -5.93 11.29 11.47
C THR A 100 -6.81 10.67 10.39
N SER A 101 -6.49 9.45 9.93
CA SER A 101 -7.25 8.72 8.92
C SER A 101 -7.78 7.39 9.44
N GLU A 102 -9.05 7.12 9.17
CA GLU A 102 -9.71 5.84 9.47
C GLU A 102 -9.60 4.82 8.32
N ILE A 103 -8.97 5.20 7.20
CA ILE A 103 -8.85 4.34 6.03
C ILE A 103 -7.90 3.18 6.30
N SER A 104 -8.42 1.97 6.16
CA SER A 104 -7.65 0.72 6.33
C SER A 104 -7.25 0.13 4.97
N CYS A 105 -5.99 -0.28 4.85
CA CYS A 105 -5.45 -0.94 3.66
C CYS A 105 -5.04 -2.37 4.00
N PHE A 106 -5.51 -3.34 3.23
CA PHE A 106 -5.13 -4.74 3.32
C PHE A 106 -4.14 -5.06 2.21
N SER A 107 -2.89 -5.36 2.57
CA SER A 107 -1.83 -5.68 1.60
C SER A 107 -1.69 -7.18 1.41
N THR A 108 -1.78 -7.64 0.16
CA THR A 108 -1.79 -9.05 -0.24
C THR A 108 -0.78 -9.31 -1.36
N ASP A 109 -0.31 -10.55 -1.52
CA ASP A 109 0.52 -10.96 -2.66
C ASP A 109 -0.31 -11.53 -3.83
N TYR A 110 -1.63 -11.47 -3.73
CA TYR A 110 -2.54 -11.87 -4.81
C TYR A 110 -3.26 -10.65 -5.36
N PHE A 111 -3.29 -10.52 -6.68
CA PHE A 111 -4.23 -9.61 -7.32
C PHE A 111 -5.64 -10.19 -7.13
N TYR A 112 -6.50 -9.45 -6.44
CA TYR A 112 -7.88 -9.88 -6.24
C TYR A 112 -8.66 -9.72 -7.54
N ASP A 113 -9.25 -10.83 -8.01
CA ASP A 113 -10.13 -10.88 -9.18
C ASP A 113 -11.50 -11.40 -8.74
N HIS A 114 -12.51 -10.56 -8.80
CA HIS A 114 -13.87 -10.91 -8.39
C HIS A 114 -14.48 -12.06 -9.22
N ASN A 115 -13.99 -12.30 -10.44
CA ASN A 115 -14.43 -13.43 -11.26
C ASN A 115 -13.86 -14.78 -10.80
N GLN A 116 -12.90 -14.74 -9.86
CA GLN A 116 -12.20 -15.92 -9.34
C GLN A 116 -12.37 -16.10 -7.83
N GLU A 117 -13.39 -15.53 -7.23
CA GLU A 117 -13.61 -15.59 -5.77
C GLU A 117 -13.62 -17.03 -5.21
N ASN A 118 -14.09 -17.98 -5.99
CA ASN A 118 -14.09 -19.39 -5.59
C ASN A 118 -12.70 -20.03 -5.42
N LYS A 119 -11.65 -19.37 -5.87
CA LYS A 119 -10.25 -19.81 -5.71
C LYS A 119 -9.59 -19.29 -4.44
N TYR A 120 -10.19 -18.30 -3.79
CA TYR A 120 -9.62 -17.68 -2.58
C TYR A 120 -10.17 -18.30 -1.31
N SER A 121 -9.38 -18.22 -0.23
CA SER A 121 -9.85 -18.62 1.09
C SER A 121 -10.94 -17.69 1.59
N LYS A 122 -11.81 -18.21 2.47
CA LYS A 122 -12.83 -17.37 3.13
C LYS A 122 -12.19 -16.19 3.87
N TYR A 123 -11.09 -16.43 4.58
CA TYR A 123 -10.34 -15.37 5.27
C TYR A 123 -9.95 -14.22 4.32
N TYR A 124 -9.45 -14.55 3.13
CA TYR A 124 -9.05 -13.57 2.13
C TYR A 124 -10.25 -12.75 1.63
N ILE A 125 -11.35 -13.43 1.27
CA ILE A 125 -12.58 -12.76 0.82
C ILE A 125 -13.16 -11.87 1.92
N ASP A 126 -13.23 -12.35 3.17
CA ASP A 126 -13.69 -11.57 4.31
C ASP A 126 -12.81 -10.34 4.52
N SER A 127 -11.50 -10.46 4.33
CA SER A 127 -10.56 -9.33 4.43
C SER A 127 -10.81 -8.29 3.35
N ILE A 128 -10.91 -8.70 2.06
CA ILE A 128 -11.24 -7.80 0.94
C ILE A 128 -12.55 -7.04 1.21
N ASN A 129 -13.56 -7.68 1.78
CA ASN A 129 -14.84 -7.07 2.08
C ASN A 129 -14.81 -6.14 3.32
N ASN A 130 -13.93 -6.41 4.29
CA ASN A 130 -13.93 -5.71 5.57
C ASN A 130 -13.05 -4.45 5.58
N TYR A 131 -11.92 -4.46 4.87
CA TYR A 131 -11.03 -3.30 4.82
C TYR A 131 -11.53 -2.22 3.84
N SER A 132 -11.00 -1.01 3.98
CA SER A 132 -11.41 0.11 3.13
C SER A 132 -10.90 -0.06 1.70
N VAL A 133 -9.64 -0.47 1.57
CA VAL A 133 -8.95 -0.70 0.31
C VAL A 133 -8.02 -1.91 0.41
N PHE A 134 -7.59 -2.44 -0.73
CA PHE A 134 -6.57 -3.49 -0.82
C PHE A 134 -5.50 -3.12 -1.86
N ASP A 135 -4.26 -3.49 -1.55
CA ASP A 135 -3.08 -3.27 -2.40
C ASP A 135 -2.10 -4.46 -2.28
N MET A 136 -0.91 -4.31 -2.82
CA MET A 136 0.11 -5.36 -2.79
C MET A 136 1.44 -4.94 -2.14
N GLU A 137 1.58 -3.74 -1.56
CA GLU A 137 2.87 -3.19 -1.11
C GLU A 137 2.87 -2.53 0.26
N CYS A 138 1.80 -1.84 0.61
CA CYS A 138 1.76 -0.82 1.67
C CYS A 138 2.21 -1.35 3.03
N TYR A 139 1.76 -2.58 3.41
CA TYR A 139 2.16 -3.17 4.69
C TYR A 139 3.66 -3.44 4.78
N ALA A 140 4.26 -3.99 3.72
CA ALA A 140 5.68 -4.32 3.72
C ALA A 140 6.56 -3.06 3.85
N GLN A 141 6.21 -2.01 3.12
CA GLN A 141 6.88 -0.71 3.21
C GLN A 141 6.75 -0.11 4.62
N ALA A 142 5.52 -0.07 5.17
CA ALA A 142 5.26 0.44 6.51
C ALA A 142 6.02 -0.35 7.60
N LYS A 143 6.11 -1.68 7.46
CA LYS A 143 6.84 -2.53 8.39
C LYS A 143 8.33 -2.22 8.41
N ILE A 144 8.96 -2.12 7.25
CA ILE A 144 10.40 -1.78 7.13
C ILE A 144 10.66 -0.38 7.67
N CYS A 145 9.82 0.61 7.34
CA CYS A 145 9.94 1.97 7.87
C CYS A 145 9.82 2.01 9.40
N LYS A 146 8.82 1.29 9.96
CA LYS A 146 8.61 1.22 11.40
C LYS A 146 9.80 0.62 12.15
N ILE A 147 10.38 -0.48 11.64
CA ILE A 147 11.55 -1.13 12.25
C ILE A 147 12.75 -0.18 12.28
N ASN A 148 12.90 0.64 11.26
CA ASN A 148 14.02 1.58 11.11
C ASN A 148 13.72 2.99 11.63
N ASN A 149 12.57 3.25 12.26
CA ASN A 149 12.12 4.56 12.73
C ASN A 149 12.11 5.63 11.62
N ILE A 150 11.71 5.25 10.41
CA ILE A 150 11.59 6.12 9.24
C ILE A 150 10.14 6.58 9.12
N LYS A 151 9.95 7.88 8.83
CA LYS A 151 8.63 8.43 8.58
C LYS A 151 8.05 7.82 7.31
N TYR A 152 6.81 7.34 7.42
CA TYR A 152 6.10 6.72 6.31
C TYR A 152 4.67 7.25 6.20
N SER A 153 4.23 7.50 4.99
CA SER A 153 2.85 7.83 4.67
C SER A 153 2.42 7.15 3.38
N SER A 154 1.14 6.91 3.21
CA SER A 154 0.59 6.29 2.01
C SER A 154 -0.67 6.98 1.54
N TYR A 155 -0.73 7.26 0.24
CA TYR A 155 -1.87 7.82 -0.47
C TYR A 155 -2.23 6.91 -1.63
N LYS A 156 -3.47 6.47 -1.68
CA LYS A 156 -3.97 5.55 -2.68
C LYS A 156 -5.17 6.15 -3.39
N TRP A 157 -5.29 5.91 -4.68
CA TRP A 157 -6.51 6.17 -5.42
C TRP A 157 -7.15 4.87 -5.87
N VAL A 158 -8.47 4.81 -5.79
CA VAL A 158 -9.21 3.62 -6.19
C VAL A 158 -9.20 3.51 -7.72
N SER A 159 -8.68 2.43 -8.24
CA SER A 159 -8.64 2.10 -9.66
C SER A 159 -9.71 1.09 -10.08
N ASP A 160 -10.07 0.17 -9.17
CA ASP A 160 -10.90 -0.97 -9.48
C ASP A 160 -11.62 -1.52 -8.24
N ASP A 161 -12.47 -2.51 -8.47
CA ASP A 161 -13.20 -3.26 -7.45
C ASP A 161 -12.80 -4.75 -7.38
N GLY A 162 -11.65 -5.08 -7.98
CA GLY A 162 -11.19 -6.44 -8.21
C GLY A 162 -11.38 -6.88 -9.66
N SER A 163 -11.25 -5.97 -10.61
CA SER A 163 -11.23 -6.24 -12.05
C SER A 163 -9.91 -5.78 -12.64
N PHE A 164 -9.21 -6.70 -13.31
CA PHE A 164 -7.96 -6.37 -13.98
C PHE A 164 -8.16 -5.38 -15.14
N GLU A 165 -9.27 -5.52 -15.87
CA GLU A 165 -9.63 -4.60 -16.94
C GLU A 165 -9.83 -3.17 -16.40
N ASN A 166 -10.60 -3.03 -15.31
CA ASN A 166 -10.80 -1.74 -14.65
C ASN A 166 -9.49 -1.16 -14.15
N TRP A 167 -8.60 -1.98 -13.58
CA TRP A 167 -7.28 -1.54 -13.17
C TRP A 167 -6.47 -0.99 -14.36
N MET A 168 -6.42 -1.72 -15.48
CA MET A 168 -5.72 -1.29 -16.70
C MET A 168 -6.21 0.07 -17.21
N GLU A 169 -7.51 0.33 -17.14
CA GLU A 169 -8.10 1.59 -17.59
C GLU A 169 -7.84 2.75 -16.61
N ASN A 170 -7.84 2.46 -15.30
CA ASN A 170 -7.92 3.48 -14.26
C ASN A 170 -6.67 3.58 -13.35
N CYS A 171 -5.63 2.76 -13.55
CA CYS A 171 -4.49 2.72 -12.62
C CYS A 171 -3.82 4.09 -12.40
N LYS A 172 -3.91 5.02 -13.34
CA LYS A 172 -3.37 6.38 -13.25
C LYS A 172 -4.40 7.49 -12.95
N ILE A 173 -5.68 7.13 -12.80
CA ILE A 173 -6.77 8.14 -12.72
C ILE A 173 -6.61 9.14 -11.57
N GLY A 174 -5.98 8.72 -10.46
CA GLY A 174 -5.80 9.56 -9.28
C GLY A 174 -4.52 10.38 -9.26
N PHE A 175 -3.58 10.15 -10.17
CA PHE A 175 -2.26 10.79 -10.11
C PHE A 175 -2.32 12.31 -10.21
N ASN A 176 -3.04 12.86 -11.16
CA ASN A 176 -3.20 14.32 -11.30
C ASN A 176 -3.92 14.93 -10.09
N LYS A 177 -4.90 14.23 -9.54
CA LYS A 177 -5.59 14.67 -8.32
C LYS A 177 -4.64 14.66 -7.12
N PHE A 178 -3.78 13.64 -7.00
CA PHE A 178 -2.76 13.59 -5.96
C PHE A 178 -1.83 14.81 -6.05
N ILE A 179 -1.25 15.10 -7.21
CA ILE A 179 -0.32 16.23 -7.40
C ILE A 179 -0.98 17.56 -7.02
N THR A 180 -2.25 17.76 -7.37
CA THR A 180 -2.95 19.02 -7.09
C THR A 180 -3.44 19.15 -5.66
N THR A 181 -3.71 18.03 -4.98
CA THR A 181 -4.26 18.01 -3.62
C THR A 181 -3.17 17.95 -2.56
N TYR A 182 -2.12 17.21 -2.83
CA TYR A 182 -1.03 17.04 -1.90
C TYR A 182 -0.20 18.32 -1.82
N LYS A 183 -0.36 19.05 -0.71
CA LYS A 183 0.49 20.20 -0.41
C LYS A 183 1.80 19.68 0.15
N PHE A 184 2.85 19.76 -0.64
CA PHE A 184 4.20 19.50 -0.16
C PHE A 184 4.57 20.59 0.84
N GLU A 185 4.79 20.22 2.10
CA GLU A 185 5.55 21.07 3.01
C GLU A 185 7.00 21.05 2.52
N LEU A 186 7.38 22.11 1.85
CA LEU A 186 8.75 22.39 1.38
C LEU A 186 9.66 22.71 2.56
#